data_113f2ea6fddc7f61114953e84a5ef761
#
_entry.id   113f2ea6fddc7f61114953e84a5ef761
#
_cell.length_a   1.000
_cell.length_b   1.000
_cell.length_c   1.000
_cell.angle_alpha   90.00
_cell.angle_beta   90.00
_cell.angle_gamma   90.00
#
_symmetry.space_group_name_H-M   'P 1'
#
loop_
_entity.id
_entity.type
_entity.pdbx_description
1 polymer ?
#
loop_
_entity_poly.entity_id
_entity_poly.type
_entity_poly.pdbx_seq_one_letter_code
_entity_poly.pdbx_strand_id
1 'polypeptide(L)'
;MGSAKSGPRGPKSAQWRANNGVIKRQWYAENTEHIPMPGAEKWAYLNTADSPTTLSPLVARDSRAPDSVKIPVPATERNLPTNLNPKILEFMVELAAFEDDPLGFVMWAFPWGKQGSKLEKMTGPEPWQRAQLERVGAAVKKGGTKGCVVEEDTTAGRGVGKSALVSWMILWSIATHADTRGVVTATTDTQLRTKTWAELSTWYQMFIGRAMFTLTATAIYIKDDPDREKTWRIDAIPWSKNNVEAFNGLHNQGKRMTIIFDEASGIDDLVWEGTDGALSDANTQIFWLRYGNPTRTSGRFFNNCAKPRKNVVTRVDAREVSFTNKERIADQIEQYGEDGDFVRVHVKGMFPRAGFSNFISPELVMQARRRRLDPQTYAAYPRIMSVDPARFGDDSSVITLRQGLKVHWQIELQGFDGPDLAGRVFELVRKEGPISCIAYDAIGNGADLDSALRRMPGLPHLIAVQWGQPATDSKQYFNQRSECWGKMRDFLEHGQIPDQDDLSDQLTSLDYAYSATFQIQLQSKKDQKKNGGKSPDKADSLALSFVPELITTRLVVAKVRPVQRRTVVWSR
;
A
#
# COMPACT_ATOMS: atom_id res chain seq x y z
N MET A 1 -35.73 59.12 -11.48
CA MET A 1 -36.26 59.09 -10.10
C MET A 1 -37.09 57.84 -9.93
N GLY A 2 -36.73 56.97 -8.98
CA GLY A 2 -37.49 55.75 -8.69
C GLY A 2 -36.58 54.59 -8.31
N SER A 3 -36.00 54.65 -7.11
CA SER A 3 -35.19 53.61 -6.48
C SER A 3 -36.08 52.48 -6.00
N ALA A 4 -35.88 51.26 -6.48
CA ALA A 4 -36.48 50.07 -5.93
C ALA A 4 -35.60 49.56 -4.77
N LYS A 5 -36.11 49.60 -3.53
CA LYS A 5 -35.50 49.08 -2.33
C LYS A 5 -35.58 47.55 -2.33
N SER A 6 -34.44 46.89 -2.25
CA SER A 6 -34.32 45.48 -1.98
C SER A 6 -34.55 45.26 -0.45
N GLY A 7 -35.61 44.54 -0.09
CA GLY A 7 -35.88 44.13 1.29
C GLY A 7 -34.95 42.99 1.74
N PRO A 8 -34.64 42.88 3.05
CA PRO A 8 -33.71 41.88 3.56
C PRO A 8 -34.33 40.48 3.53
N ARG A 9 -33.58 39.50 3.00
CA ARG A 9 -33.91 38.09 3.09
C ARG A 9 -33.81 37.65 4.55
N GLY A 10 -34.89 37.12 5.08
CA GLY A 10 -35.04 36.86 6.50
C GLY A 10 -34.23 35.70 7.05
N PRO A 11 -34.00 35.72 8.38
CA PRO A 11 -33.09 34.83 9.11
C PRO A 11 -33.62 33.40 9.36
N LYS A 12 -34.78 33.01 8.85
CA LYS A 12 -35.45 31.74 9.19
C LYS A 12 -34.76 30.46 8.66
N SER A 13 -34.04 30.54 7.54
CA SER A 13 -33.36 29.36 6.97
C SER A 13 -32.04 29.02 7.70
N ALA A 14 -31.33 30.00 8.22
CA ALA A 14 -30.11 29.79 8.99
C ALA A 14 -30.43 29.23 10.40
N GLN A 15 -31.52 29.72 11.02
CA GLN A 15 -31.95 29.28 12.35
C GLN A 15 -32.48 27.86 12.36
N TRP A 16 -33.19 27.42 11.29
CA TRP A 16 -33.65 26.05 11.14
C TRP A 16 -32.46 25.06 10.96
N ARG A 17 -31.45 25.42 10.16
CA ARG A 17 -30.21 24.64 10.00
C ARG A 17 -29.38 24.59 11.29
N ALA A 18 -29.28 25.67 12.02
CA ALA A 18 -28.58 25.72 13.29
C ALA A 18 -29.28 24.85 14.35
N ASN A 19 -30.62 24.90 14.44
CA ASN A 19 -31.38 24.09 15.38
C ASN A 19 -31.32 22.61 15.10
N ASN A 20 -31.40 22.19 13.82
CA ASN A 20 -31.23 20.77 13.47
C ASN A 20 -29.80 20.26 13.69
N GLY A 21 -28.79 21.10 13.47
CA GLY A 21 -27.41 20.76 13.79
C GLY A 21 -27.13 20.64 15.30
N VAL A 22 -27.82 21.45 16.13
CA VAL A 22 -27.74 21.39 17.59
C VAL A 22 -28.52 20.19 18.13
N ILE A 23 -29.72 19.94 17.62
CA ILE A 23 -30.54 18.78 18.00
C ILE A 23 -29.81 17.46 17.64
N LYS A 24 -29.18 17.38 16.44
CA LYS A 24 -28.36 16.22 16.06
C LYS A 24 -27.15 16.04 16.98
N ARG A 25 -26.40 17.11 17.30
CA ARG A 25 -25.23 17.00 18.20
C ARG A 25 -25.63 16.62 19.61
N GLN A 26 -26.73 17.15 20.11
CA GLN A 26 -27.23 16.85 21.45
C GLN A 26 -27.73 15.38 21.50
N TRP A 27 -28.43 14.92 20.46
CA TRP A 27 -28.87 13.54 20.33
C TRP A 27 -27.70 12.56 20.27
N TYR A 28 -26.63 12.86 19.50
CA TYR A 28 -25.41 12.04 19.44
C TYR A 28 -24.64 12.05 20.77
N ALA A 29 -24.60 13.15 21.49
CA ALA A 29 -23.92 13.25 22.78
C ALA A 29 -24.65 12.51 23.91
N GLU A 30 -25.98 12.47 23.86
CA GLU A 30 -26.82 11.85 24.89
C GLU A 30 -27.09 10.36 24.66
N ASN A 31 -26.81 9.81 23.46
CA ASN A 31 -27.19 8.47 23.04
C ASN A 31 -26.02 7.58 22.61
N THR A 32 -24.84 7.73 23.18
CA THR A 32 -23.69 6.85 22.96
C THR A 32 -23.81 5.49 23.67
N GLU A 33 -24.82 5.30 24.52
CA GLU A 33 -25.11 4.01 25.17
C GLU A 33 -26.42 3.41 24.64
N HIS A 34 -26.34 2.37 23.79
CA HIS A 34 -27.38 1.40 23.43
C HIS A 34 -28.68 1.94 22.82
N ILE A 35 -28.68 2.38 21.56
CA ILE A 35 -29.93 2.51 20.80
C ILE A 35 -29.84 1.75 19.48
N PRO A 36 -30.80 0.85 19.17
CA PRO A 36 -30.97 0.30 17.82
C PRO A 36 -31.32 1.46 16.87
N MET A 37 -30.55 1.59 15.80
CA MET A 37 -30.70 2.66 14.81
C MET A 37 -32.08 2.57 14.12
N PRO A 38 -32.99 3.52 14.29
CA PRO A 38 -34.36 3.43 13.73
C PRO A 38 -34.39 3.38 12.20
N GLY A 39 -33.33 3.90 11.53
CA GLY A 39 -33.26 4.00 10.08
C GLY A 39 -33.03 2.66 9.38
N ALA A 40 -32.13 1.82 9.89
CA ALA A 40 -31.76 0.56 9.23
C ALA A 40 -32.93 -0.45 9.21
N GLU A 41 -33.78 -0.46 10.24
CA GLU A 41 -34.93 -1.33 10.31
C GLU A 41 -36.08 -0.82 9.43
N LYS A 42 -36.34 0.48 9.44
CA LYS A 42 -37.37 1.13 8.61
C LYS A 42 -37.19 0.82 7.12
N TRP A 43 -35.92 0.73 6.64
CA TRP A 43 -35.63 0.58 5.22
C TRP A 43 -35.17 -0.83 4.82
N ALA A 44 -35.15 -1.79 5.74
CA ALA A 44 -34.70 -3.17 5.47
C ALA A 44 -35.48 -3.83 4.32
N TYR A 45 -36.75 -3.48 4.12
CA TYR A 45 -37.61 -4.03 3.05
C TYR A 45 -37.12 -3.65 1.64
N LEU A 46 -36.36 -2.56 1.46
CA LEU A 46 -35.80 -2.17 0.15
C LEU A 46 -34.81 -3.22 -0.41
N ASN A 47 -34.31 -4.07 0.47
CA ASN A 47 -33.32 -5.10 0.13
C ASN A 47 -33.88 -6.51 0.07
N THR A 48 -35.23 -6.67 0.18
CA THR A 48 -35.91 -7.97 0.06
C THR A 48 -36.26 -8.28 -1.40
N ALA A 49 -36.48 -9.56 -1.71
CA ALA A 49 -36.91 -9.99 -3.05
C ALA A 49 -38.28 -9.42 -3.46
N ASP A 50 -39.10 -9.02 -2.47
CA ASP A 50 -40.41 -8.42 -2.66
C ASP A 50 -40.36 -6.89 -2.79
N SER A 51 -39.18 -6.29 -2.87
CA SER A 51 -39.06 -4.85 -3.15
C SER A 51 -39.74 -4.56 -4.49
N PRO A 52 -40.67 -3.60 -4.57
CA PRO A 52 -41.40 -3.32 -5.80
C PRO A 52 -40.51 -2.65 -6.83
N THR A 53 -39.82 -3.47 -7.62
CA THR A 53 -38.99 -3.07 -8.75
C THR A 53 -39.72 -3.09 -10.08
N THR A 54 -41.00 -3.49 -10.11
CA THR A 54 -41.83 -3.50 -11.30
C THR A 54 -42.92 -2.45 -11.19
N LEU A 55 -42.83 -1.42 -12.00
CA LEU A 55 -43.85 -0.41 -12.20
C LEU A 55 -45.02 -0.99 -13.01
N SER A 56 -46.17 -1.19 -12.36
CA SER A 56 -47.45 -1.29 -13.06
C SER A 56 -48.22 0.03 -12.87
N PRO A 57 -48.78 0.59 -13.92
CA PRO A 57 -49.47 1.87 -13.83
C PRO A 57 -50.86 1.70 -13.24
N LEU A 58 -51.11 2.26 -12.07
CA LEU A 58 -52.49 2.47 -11.58
C LEU A 58 -52.75 3.97 -11.52
N VAL A 59 -53.53 4.39 -12.51
CA VAL A 59 -54.20 5.70 -12.57
C VAL A 59 -55.29 5.73 -11.52
N ALA A 60 -55.24 6.68 -10.60
CA ALA A 60 -56.45 7.18 -9.94
C ALA A 60 -56.27 8.66 -9.64
N ARG A 61 -56.99 9.46 -10.37
CA ARG A 61 -57.27 10.87 -10.00
C ARG A 61 -58.18 10.85 -8.78
N ASP A 62 -57.84 11.57 -7.75
CA ASP A 62 -58.80 12.24 -6.91
C ASP A 62 -58.32 13.63 -6.50
N SER A 63 -59.15 14.59 -6.80
CA SER A 63 -58.99 16.00 -6.60
C SER A 63 -59.64 16.39 -5.30
N ARG A 64 -58.89 16.85 -4.32
CA ARG A 64 -59.20 17.83 -3.27
C ARG A 64 -58.36 17.63 -2.02
N ALA A 65 -57.35 18.45 -1.87
CA ALA A 65 -56.73 18.69 -0.56
C ALA A 65 -56.40 20.19 -0.45
N PRO A 66 -56.53 20.78 0.73
CA PRO A 66 -56.40 22.21 0.96
C PRO A 66 -54.93 22.65 0.99
N ASP A 67 -54.72 23.93 0.73
CA ASP A 67 -53.45 24.65 0.66
C ASP A 67 -52.43 24.22 1.71
N SER A 68 -51.46 23.40 1.29
CA SER A 68 -50.33 23.02 2.10
C SER A 68 -49.16 23.98 1.88
N VAL A 69 -48.60 24.40 2.97
CA VAL A 69 -47.39 25.19 3.09
C VAL A 69 -46.32 24.70 2.12
N LYS A 70 -45.89 25.54 1.18
CA LYS A 70 -44.77 25.26 0.28
C LYS A 70 -43.47 25.15 1.08
N ILE A 71 -43.08 23.94 1.38
CA ILE A 71 -41.73 23.64 1.85
C ILE A 71 -40.77 23.85 0.67
N PRO A 72 -39.66 24.59 0.81
CA PRO A 72 -38.69 24.72 -0.28
C PRO A 72 -38.06 23.35 -0.55
N VAL A 73 -38.34 22.83 -1.73
CA VAL A 73 -37.81 21.59 -2.26
C VAL A 73 -36.31 21.71 -2.45
N PRO A 74 -35.47 20.82 -1.88
CA PRO A 74 -34.02 20.81 -2.11
C PRO A 74 -33.71 20.73 -3.62
N ALA A 75 -32.56 21.26 -4.05
CA ALA A 75 -32.14 21.27 -5.45
C ALA A 75 -32.10 19.86 -6.11
N THR A 76 -32.06 18.81 -5.29
CA THR A 76 -32.13 17.38 -5.69
C THR A 76 -33.50 16.95 -6.23
N GLU A 77 -34.60 17.62 -5.89
CA GLU A 77 -35.92 17.22 -6.40
C GLU A 77 -36.20 17.64 -7.84
N ARG A 78 -35.43 18.58 -8.40
CA ARG A 78 -35.68 19.08 -9.78
C ARG A 78 -35.38 18.08 -10.89
N ASN A 79 -34.70 16.97 -10.56
CA ASN A 79 -34.25 15.96 -11.53
C ASN A 79 -34.67 14.53 -11.16
N LEU A 80 -35.64 14.35 -10.29
CA LEU A 80 -36.12 13.01 -9.96
C LEU A 80 -37.08 12.50 -11.07
N PRO A 81 -37.01 11.20 -11.43
CA PRO A 81 -37.96 10.59 -12.35
C PRO A 81 -39.37 10.73 -11.79
N THR A 82 -40.32 11.13 -12.63
CA THR A 82 -41.72 11.41 -12.25
C THR A 82 -42.51 10.18 -11.79
N ASN A 83 -41.92 8.97 -11.86
CA ASN A 83 -42.60 7.68 -11.60
C ASN A 83 -41.96 6.85 -10.47
N LEU A 84 -41.21 7.49 -9.55
CA LEU A 84 -40.64 6.75 -8.41
C LEU A 84 -41.70 6.33 -7.41
N ASN A 85 -41.53 5.12 -6.85
CA ASN A 85 -42.29 4.66 -5.71
C ASN A 85 -42.18 5.66 -4.54
N PRO A 86 -43.27 6.11 -3.91
CA PRO A 86 -43.25 7.07 -2.81
C PRO A 86 -42.32 6.72 -1.66
N LYS A 87 -42.12 5.43 -1.37
CA LYS A 87 -41.21 4.93 -0.35
C LYS A 87 -39.75 5.10 -0.75
N ILE A 88 -39.42 4.95 -2.05
CA ILE A 88 -38.08 5.20 -2.56
C ILE A 88 -37.79 6.71 -2.47
N LEU A 89 -38.74 7.55 -2.80
CA LEU A 89 -38.63 8.99 -2.69
C LEU A 89 -38.39 9.41 -1.23
N GLU A 90 -39.13 8.88 -0.28
CA GLU A 90 -38.93 9.14 1.16
C GLU A 90 -37.53 8.72 1.60
N PHE A 91 -37.06 7.55 1.16
CA PHE A 91 -35.70 7.07 1.42
C PHE A 91 -34.63 8.00 0.83
N MET A 92 -34.82 8.49 -0.40
CA MET A 92 -33.89 9.44 -1.04
C MET A 92 -33.84 10.78 -0.31
N VAL A 93 -34.97 11.25 0.25
CA VAL A 93 -35.02 12.47 1.08
C VAL A 93 -34.24 12.27 2.39
N GLU A 94 -34.39 11.13 3.05
CA GLU A 94 -33.58 10.80 4.23
C GLU A 94 -32.09 10.74 3.87
N LEU A 95 -31.76 10.10 2.74
CA LEU A 95 -30.40 9.97 2.26
C LEU A 95 -29.73 11.33 1.95
N ALA A 96 -30.47 12.26 1.35
CA ALA A 96 -29.99 13.60 1.06
C ALA A 96 -29.61 14.40 2.32
N ALA A 97 -30.17 14.06 3.49
CA ALA A 97 -29.78 14.67 4.75
C ALA A 97 -28.33 14.37 5.16
N PHE A 98 -27.69 13.37 4.56
CA PHE A 98 -26.31 12.98 4.80
C PHE A 98 -25.34 13.50 3.71
N GLU A 99 -25.76 14.38 2.82
CA GLU A 99 -24.91 14.91 1.73
C GLU A 99 -23.62 15.55 2.28
N ASP A 100 -23.71 16.24 3.41
CA ASP A 100 -22.61 16.90 4.10
C ASP A 100 -22.22 16.23 5.43
N ASP A 101 -22.70 14.99 5.67
CA ASP A 101 -22.45 14.24 6.90
C ASP A 101 -22.10 12.77 6.61
N PRO A 102 -20.90 12.49 6.06
CA PRO A 102 -20.49 11.12 5.77
C PRO A 102 -20.39 10.23 7.01
N LEU A 103 -20.06 10.78 8.19
CA LEU A 103 -20.07 9.98 9.42
C LEU A 103 -21.49 9.57 9.81
N GLY A 104 -22.44 10.49 9.78
CA GLY A 104 -23.84 10.20 10.01
C GLY A 104 -24.39 9.17 9.03
N PHE A 105 -24.03 9.27 7.74
CA PHE A 105 -24.36 8.26 6.74
C PHE A 105 -23.83 6.88 7.12
N VAL A 106 -22.55 6.75 7.45
CA VAL A 106 -21.93 5.46 7.79
C VAL A 106 -22.60 4.85 9.03
N MET A 107 -22.90 5.67 10.03
CA MET A 107 -23.60 5.20 11.24
C MET A 107 -25.05 4.77 10.95
N TRP A 108 -25.71 5.43 10.02
CA TRP A 108 -27.12 5.13 9.66
C TRP A 108 -27.23 3.97 8.64
N ALA A 109 -26.31 3.88 7.67
CA ALA A 109 -26.44 3.00 6.52
C ALA A 109 -26.09 1.53 6.78
N PHE A 110 -25.41 1.22 7.88
CA PHE A 110 -24.90 -0.12 8.20
C PHE A 110 -25.40 -0.64 9.55
N PRO A 111 -25.52 -1.98 9.71
CA PRO A 111 -26.11 -2.61 10.89
C PRO A 111 -25.11 -2.76 12.05
N TRP A 112 -24.55 -1.64 12.54
CA TRP A 112 -23.65 -1.62 13.68
C TRP A 112 -24.29 -2.18 14.94
N GLY A 113 -23.60 -3.09 15.66
CA GLY A 113 -24.08 -3.70 16.92
C GLY A 113 -25.30 -4.60 16.79
N LYS A 114 -25.83 -4.80 15.56
CA LYS A 114 -27.03 -5.62 15.36
C LYS A 114 -26.70 -7.10 15.50
N GLN A 115 -27.42 -7.79 16.40
CA GLN A 115 -27.27 -9.23 16.63
C GLN A 115 -27.45 -10.02 15.32
N GLY A 116 -26.53 -10.99 15.08
CA GLY A 116 -26.52 -11.81 13.87
C GLY A 116 -25.97 -11.12 12.62
N SER A 117 -25.61 -9.82 12.70
CA SER A 117 -24.90 -9.14 11.61
C SER A 117 -23.38 -9.36 11.70
N LYS A 118 -22.68 -9.12 10.58
CA LYS A 118 -21.19 -9.11 10.59
C LYS A 118 -20.60 -8.02 11.49
N LEU A 119 -21.40 -7.01 11.86
CA LEU A 119 -20.99 -5.86 12.67
C LEU A 119 -21.52 -5.92 14.12
N GLU A 120 -21.99 -7.09 14.58
CA GLU A 120 -22.57 -7.28 15.90
C GLU A 120 -21.67 -6.79 17.05
N LYS A 121 -20.36 -7.01 16.91
CA LYS A 121 -19.37 -6.62 17.93
C LYS A 121 -18.75 -5.23 17.70
N MET A 122 -19.21 -4.51 16.68
CA MET A 122 -18.66 -3.23 16.27
C MET A 122 -19.68 -2.11 16.50
N THR A 123 -19.27 -1.04 17.15
CA THR A 123 -20.12 0.11 17.46
C THR A 123 -20.04 1.23 16.42
N GLY A 124 -19.17 1.11 15.44
CA GLY A 124 -18.96 2.11 14.39
C GLY A 124 -17.52 2.14 13.88
N PRO A 125 -17.17 3.16 13.10
CA PRO A 125 -15.81 3.39 12.60
C PRO A 125 -14.79 3.63 13.71
N GLU A 126 -13.53 3.26 13.45
CA GLU A 126 -12.39 3.60 14.32
C GLU A 126 -12.17 5.13 14.42
N PRO A 127 -11.52 5.61 15.48
CA PRO A 127 -11.31 7.06 15.69
C PRO A 127 -10.69 7.79 14.49
N TRP A 128 -9.69 7.19 13.83
CA TRP A 128 -9.04 7.78 12.67
C TRP A 128 -9.96 7.86 11.45
N GLN A 129 -10.85 6.86 11.27
CA GLN A 129 -11.85 6.83 10.21
C GLN A 129 -12.94 7.87 10.46
N ARG A 130 -13.41 8.00 11.71
CA ARG A 130 -14.36 9.05 12.13
C ARG A 130 -13.81 10.43 11.83
N ALA A 131 -12.57 10.69 12.23
CA ALA A 131 -11.93 11.98 12.01
C ALA A 131 -11.84 12.34 10.51
N GLN A 132 -11.58 11.36 9.62
CA GLN A 132 -11.58 11.61 8.18
C GLN A 132 -13.00 11.91 7.65
N LEU A 133 -14.00 11.11 8.03
CA LEU A 133 -15.39 11.33 7.64
C LEU A 133 -15.91 12.71 8.10
N GLU A 134 -15.57 13.13 9.31
CA GLU A 134 -15.91 14.46 9.85
C GLU A 134 -15.24 15.59 9.06
N ARG A 135 -13.95 15.45 8.70
CA ARG A 135 -13.23 16.45 7.89
C ARG A 135 -13.85 16.62 6.51
N VAL A 136 -14.17 15.51 5.85
CA VAL A 136 -14.85 15.52 4.54
C VAL A 136 -16.19 16.23 4.65
N GLY A 137 -17.01 15.89 5.64
CA GLY A 137 -18.29 16.55 5.90
C GLY A 137 -18.16 18.05 6.18
N ALA A 138 -17.16 18.44 6.97
CA ALA A 138 -16.88 19.85 7.26
C ALA A 138 -16.46 20.63 5.99
N ALA A 139 -15.70 20.00 5.09
CA ALA A 139 -15.30 20.60 3.82
C ALA A 139 -16.50 20.82 2.90
N VAL A 140 -17.41 19.83 2.79
CA VAL A 140 -18.64 19.96 2.01
C VAL A 140 -19.53 21.07 2.56
N LYS A 141 -19.72 21.13 3.88
CA LYS A 141 -20.49 22.19 4.54
C LYS A 141 -19.92 23.59 4.26
N LYS A 142 -18.59 23.71 4.35
CA LYS A 142 -17.88 24.97 4.10
C LYS A 142 -17.97 25.39 2.63
N GLY A 143 -17.86 24.45 1.70
CA GLY A 143 -17.91 24.71 0.26
C GLY A 143 -19.29 25.19 -0.20
N GLY A 144 -20.34 24.58 0.32
CA GLY A 144 -21.72 24.87 -0.09
C GLY A 144 -21.91 24.73 -1.61
N THR A 145 -22.52 25.73 -2.24
CA THR A 145 -22.77 25.74 -3.69
C THR A 145 -21.52 25.99 -4.56
N LYS A 146 -20.42 26.43 -3.94
CA LYS A 146 -19.13 26.63 -4.64
C LYS A 146 -18.33 25.34 -4.79
N GLY A 147 -18.83 24.25 -4.20
CA GLY A 147 -18.09 23.01 -4.13
C GLY A 147 -16.90 23.06 -3.17
N CYS A 148 -16.13 21.99 -3.14
CA CYS A 148 -14.92 21.87 -2.31
C CYS A 148 -13.92 20.92 -3.00
N VAL A 149 -12.65 21.13 -2.73
CA VAL A 149 -11.59 20.16 -3.06
C VAL A 149 -11.03 19.61 -1.75
N VAL A 150 -11.15 18.31 -1.57
CA VAL A 150 -10.61 17.58 -0.42
C VAL A 150 -9.51 16.66 -0.92
N GLU A 151 -8.30 16.92 -0.49
CA GLU A 151 -7.13 16.10 -0.77
C GLU A 151 -6.62 15.51 0.54
N GLU A 152 -6.71 14.18 0.70
CA GLU A 152 -6.20 13.50 1.88
C GLU A 152 -5.30 12.33 1.52
N ASP A 153 -4.14 12.26 2.17
CA ASP A 153 -3.19 11.16 2.09
C ASP A 153 -3.16 10.40 3.42
N THR A 154 -3.43 9.11 3.39
CA THR A 154 -3.41 8.25 4.57
C THR A 154 -2.31 7.23 4.48
N THR A 155 -1.25 7.39 5.27
CA THR A 155 -0.24 6.37 5.48
C THR A 155 -0.65 5.48 6.65
N ALA A 156 -0.60 4.16 6.47
CA ALA A 156 -1.12 3.28 7.50
C ALA A 156 -0.37 1.95 7.57
N GLY A 157 -0.35 1.37 8.75
CA GLY A 157 -0.01 -0.03 8.95
C GLY A 157 -0.99 -0.96 8.22
N ARG A 158 -0.78 -2.26 8.33
CA ARG A 158 -1.66 -3.27 7.73
C ARG A 158 -2.84 -3.58 8.63
N GLY A 159 -3.97 -3.97 8.00
CA GLY A 159 -5.16 -4.44 8.73
C GLY A 159 -5.90 -3.35 9.53
N VAL A 160 -5.70 -2.07 9.24
CA VAL A 160 -6.28 -0.94 9.99
C VAL A 160 -7.67 -0.50 9.49
N GLY A 161 -8.24 -1.17 8.47
CA GLY A 161 -9.57 -0.84 7.95
C GLY A 161 -9.59 0.21 6.83
N LYS A 162 -8.48 0.41 6.08
CA LYS A 162 -8.45 1.33 4.91
C LYS A 162 -9.55 1.01 3.90
N SER A 163 -9.63 -0.25 3.46
CA SER A 163 -10.58 -0.67 2.42
C SER A 163 -12.04 -0.56 2.85
N ALA A 164 -12.34 -0.70 4.16
CA ALA A 164 -13.67 -0.43 4.70
C ALA A 164 -14.03 1.05 4.54
N LEU A 165 -13.13 1.96 4.93
CA LEU A 165 -13.33 3.40 4.76
C LEU A 165 -13.49 3.79 3.28
N VAL A 166 -12.67 3.22 2.39
CA VAL A 166 -12.82 3.38 0.92
C VAL A 166 -14.22 2.97 0.48
N SER A 167 -14.72 1.82 0.95
CA SER A 167 -16.07 1.35 0.61
C SER A 167 -17.16 2.29 1.10
N TRP A 168 -17.03 2.82 2.31
CA TRP A 168 -17.99 3.80 2.85
C TRP A 168 -17.98 5.11 2.07
N MET A 169 -16.80 5.59 1.69
CA MET A 169 -16.67 6.82 0.89
C MET A 169 -17.29 6.65 -0.50
N ILE A 170 -17.12 5.49 -1.15
CA ILE A 170 -17.78 5.17 -2.42
C ILE A 170 -19.31 5.18 -2.26
N LEU A 171 -19.82 4.44 -1.27
CA LEU A 171 -21.27 4.30 -1.05
C LEU A 171 -21.91 5.63 -0.61
N TRP A 172 -21.27 6.37 0.29
CA TRP A 172 -21.72 7.71 0.66
C TRP A 172 -21.75 8.65 -0.54
N SER A 173 -20.67 8.67 -1.30
CA SER A 173 -20.52 9.62 -2.40
C SER A 173 -21.58 9.41 -3.48
N ILE A 174 -21.78 8.15 -3.91
CA ILE A 174 -22.76 7.84 -4.96
C ILE A 174 -24.21 7.93 -4.49
N ALA A 175 -24.46 7.63 -3.20
CA ALA A 175 -25.81 7.57 -2.68
C ALA A 175 -26.39 8.92 -2.27
N THR A 176 -25.56 9.85 -1.80
CA THR A 176 -26.03 11.11 -1.23
C THR A 176 -25.97 12.30 -2.19
N HIS A 177 -25.44 12.11 -3.40
CA HIS A 177 -25.37 13.17 -4.40
C HIS A 177 -25.62 12.61 -5.80
N ALA A 178 -26.68 13.09 -6.43
CA ALA A 178 -27.08 12.66 -7.78
C ALA A 178 -25.99 13.01 -8.82
N ASP A 179 -25.90 12.17 -9.86
CA ASP A 179 -24.91 12.32 -10.93
C ASP A 179 -23.45 12.35 -10.45
N THR A 180 -23.16 11.71 -9.31
CA THR A 180 -21.79 11.48 -8.84
C THR A 180 -21.03 10.64 -9.85
N ARG A 181 -19.83 11.08 -10.22
CA ARG A 181 -18.85 10.29 -10.99
C ARG A 181 -17.61 10.03 -10.16
N GLY A 182 -16.93 8.94 -10.47
CA GLY A 182 -15.71 8.66 -9.76
C GLY A 182 -14.89 7.54 -10.36
N VAL A 183 -13.67 7.43 -9.85
CA VAL A 183 -12.69 6.40 -10.21
C VAL A 183 -12.03 5.88 -8.95
N VAL A 184 -11.91 4.56 -8.88
CA VAL A 184 -11.10 3.88 -7.85
C VAL A 184 -10.01 3.10 -8.56
N THR A 185 -8.76 3.30 -8.15
CA THR A 185 -7.62 2.58 -8.70
C THR A 185 -6.72 2.01 -7.61
N ALA A 186 -5.92 1.02 -7.97
CA ALA A 186 -4.92 0.40 -7.10
C ALA A 186 -3.70 -0.01 -7.92
N THR A 187 -2.62 -0.40 -7.27
CA THR A 187 -1.33 -0.74 -7.91
C THR A 187 -1.43 -1.82 -8.99
N THR A 188 -2.35 -2.78 -8.85
CA THR A 188 -2.59 -3.84 -9.86
C THR A 188 -4.07 -4.13 -10.00
N ASP A 189 -4.49 -4.62 -11.19
CA ASP A 189 -5.87 -5.08 -11.43
C ASP A 189 -6.29 -6.15 -10.41
N THR A 190 -5.41 -7.11 -10.11
CA THR A 190 -5.67 -8.14 -9.11
C THR A 190 -5.96 -7.53 -7.73
N GLN A 191 -5.16 -6.58 -7.26
CA GLN A 191 -5.39 -5.93 -5.96
C GLN A 191 -6.70 -5.13 -5.95
N LEU A 192 -6.97 -4.37 -7.01
CA LEU A 192 -8.20 -3.61 -7.14
C LEU A 192 -9.42 -4.53 -7.04
N ARG A 193 -9.46 -5.64 -7.77
CA ARG A 193 -10.60 -6.56 -7.80
C ARG A 193 -10.72 -7.43 -6.57
N THR A 194 -9.60 -8.04 -6.13
CA THR A 194 -9.64 -9.07 -5.07
C THR A 194 -9.60 -8.50 -3.66
N LYS A 195 -9.18 -7.24 -3.49
CA LYS A 195 -9.12 -6.57 -2.19
C LYS A 195 -10.13 -5.41 -2.11
N THR A 196 -9.88 -4.32 -2.82
CA THR A 196 -10.67 -3.10 -2.70
C THR A 196 -12.12 -3.31 -3.12
N TRP A 197 -12.34 -3.92 -4.30
CA TRP A 197 -13.69 -4.17 -4.82
C TRP A 197 -14.41 -5.31 -4.11
N ALA A 198 -13.70 -6.32 -3.65
CA ALA A 198 -14.26 -7.39 -2.82
C ALA A 198 -14.73 -6.86 -1.46
N GLU A 199 -13.99 -5.92 -0.86
CA GLU A 199 -14.40 -5.25 0.38
C GLU A 199 -15.63 -4.37 0.14
N LEU A 200 -15.64 -3.58 -0.95
CA LEU A 200 -16.83 -2.83 -1.37
C LEU A 200 -18.04 -3.74 -1.53
N SER A 201 -17.89 -4.90 -2.16
CA SER A 201 -18.98 -5.88 -2.29
C SER A 201 -19.52 -6.34 -0.92
N THR A 202 -18.62 -6.54 0.04
CA THR A 202 -19.01 -6.93 1.41
C THR A 202 -19.83 -5.83 2.09
N TRP A 203 -19.39 -4.56 2.02
CA TRP A 203 -20.11 -3.42 2.58
C TRP A 203 -21.40 -3.11 1.82
N TYR A 204 -21.40 -3.26 0.49
CA TYR A 204 -22.58 -3.10 -0.34
C TYR A 204 -23.71 -4.07 0.07
N GLN A 205 -23.39 -5.33 0.40
CA GLN A 205 -24.41 -6.29 0.86
C GLN A 205 -25.06 -5.88 2.19
N MET A 206 -24.38 -5.12 3.02
CA MET A 206 -24.89 -4.60 4.30
C MET A 206 -25.55 -3.23 4.17
N PHE A 207 -25.35 -2.54 3.05
CA PHE A 207 -25.90 -1.21 2.80
C PHE A 207 -27.41 -1.23 2.66
N ILE A 208 -28.14 -0.44 3.47
CA ILE A 208 -29.61 -0.40 3.45
C ILE A 208 -30.19 0.11 2.12
N GLY A 209 -29.46 0.95 1.39
CA GLY A 209 -29.85 1.52 0.09
C GLY A 209 -29.36 0.72 -1.13
N ARG A 210 -28.84 -0.50 -0.95
CA ARG A 210 -28.26 -1.30 -2.05
C ARG A 210 -29.21 -1.54 -3.23
N ALA A 211 -30.52 -1.56 -2.99
CA ALA A 211 -31.53 -1.78 -4.04
C ALA A 211 -31.55 -0.66 -5.11
N MET A 212 -31.01 0.52 -4.79
CA MET A 212 -30.95 1.66 -5.71
C MET A 212 -29.77 1.61 -6.68
N PHE A 213 -28.82 0.74 -6.46
CA PHE A 213 -27.58 0.68 -7.23
C PHE A 213 -27.31 -0.71 -7.77
N THR A 214 -26.58 -0.78 -8.86
CA THR A 214 -26.03 -2.03 -9.41
C THR A 214 -24.51 -2.04 -9.17
N LEU A 215 -24.02 -3.08 -8.50
CA LEU A 215 -22.58 -3.32 -8.35
C LEU A 215 -22.15 -4.45 -9.29
N THR A 216 -21.21 -4.14 -10.18
CA THR A 216 -20.59 -5.09 -11.10
C THR A 216 -19.12 -5.34 -10.72
N ALA A 217 -18.42 -6.15 -11.49
CA ALA A 217 -16.99 -6.38 -11.29
C ALA A 217 -16.11 -5.11 -11.52
N THR A 218 -16.63 -4.09 -12.22
CA THR A 218 -15.88 -2.92 -12.66
C THR A 218 -16.51 -1.58 -12.34
N ALA A 219 -17.76 -1.55 -11.86
CA ALA A 219 -18.45 -0.30 -11.57
C ALA A 219 -19.57 -0.48 -10.54
N ILE A 220 -19.90 0.60 -9.86
CA ILE A 220 -21.18 0.78 -9.16
C ILE A 220 -21.91 1.96 -9.80
N TYR A 221 -23.19 1.81 -10.11
CA TYR A 221 -23.99 2.83 -10.78
C TYR A 221 -25.46 2.77 -10.38
N ILE A 222 -26.21 3.84 -10.66
CA ILE A 222 -27.65 3.90 -10.39
C ILE A 222 -28.37 2.78 -11.14
N LYS A 223 -29.32 2.13 -10.48
CA LYS A 223 -30.11 1.06 -11.05
C LYS A 223 -31.38 1.62 -11.69
N ASP A 224 -31.87 0.94 -12.74
CA ASP A 224 -33.17 1.21 -13.40
C ASP A 224 -33.28 2.64 -14.01
N ASP A 225 -32.14 3.29 -14.33
CA ASP A 225 -32.07 4.58 -15.01
C ASP A 225 -31.00 4.52 -16.13
N PRO A 226 -31.30 3.98 -17.32
CA PRO A 226 -30.33 3.79 -18.39
C PRO A 226 -29.70 5.08 -18.90
N ASP A 227 -30.40 6.21 -18.79
CA ASP A 227 -29.87 7.51 -19.23
C ASP A 227 -28.80 8.03 -18.29
N ARG A 228 -28.92 7.73 -17.00
CA ARG A 228 -28.00 8.19 -15.95
C ARG A 228 -26.97 7.15 -15.54
N GLU A 229 -27.10 5.91 -15.97
CA GLU A 229 -26.10 4.86 -15.70
C GLU A 229 -24.67 5.26 -16.11
N LYS A 230 -24.55 6.05 -17.18
CA LYS A 230 -23.26 6.55 -17.69
C LYS A 230 -22.72 7.77 -16.97
N THR A 231 -23.59 8.51 -16.29
CA THR A 231 -23.26 9.79 -15.64
C THR A 231 -23.31 9.74 -14.11
N TRP A 232 -24.00 8.73 -13.56
CA TRP A 232 -24.08 8.49 -12.12
C TRP A 232 -23.45 7.15 -11.76
N ARG A 233 -22.11 7.16 -11.70
CA ARG A 233 -21.32 5.93 -11.52
C ARG A 233 -19.93 6.17 -10.95
N ILE A 234 -19.39 5.14 -10.32
CA ILE A 234 -17.97 5.07 -9.90
C ILE A 234 -17.37 3.81 -10.49
N ASP A 235 -16.25 3.97 -11.19
CA ASP A 235 -15.59 2.89 -11.93
C ASP A 235 -14.32 2.41 -11.21
N ALA A 236 -14.10 1.09 -11.26
CA ALA A 236 -12.83 0.47 -10.85
C ALA A 236 -11.92 0.38 -12.09
N ILE A 237 -10.95 1.26 -12.18
CA ILE A 237 -10.02 1.34 -13.32
C ILE A 237 -8.62 0.96 -12.85
N PRO A 238 -8.09 -0.22 -13.25
CA PRO A 238 -6.70 -0.54 -12.96
C PRO A 238 -5.78 0.42 -13.74
N TRP A 239 -4.79 0.98 -13.07
CA TRP A 239 -3.82 1.80 -13.76
C TRP A 239 -2.75 0.93 -14.47
N SER A 240 -2.22 1.44 -15.58
CA SER A 240 -1.01 0.95 -16.21
C SER A 240 -0.33 2.10 -16.95
N LYS A 241 0.96 1.96 -17.25
CA LYS A 241 1.68 2.96 -18.07
C LYS A 241 1.05 3.17 -19.46
N ASN A 242 0.29 2.17 -19.94
CA ASN A 242 -0.40 2.21 -21.23
C ASN A 242 -1.84 2.73 -21.15
N ASN A 243 -2.34 3.06 -19.94
CA ASN A 243 -3.73 3.47 -19.69
C ASN A 243 -3.83 4.76 -18.86
N VAL A 244 -2.81 5.61 -18.90
CA VAL A 244 -2.80 6.91 -18.18
C VAL A 244 -3.92 7.81 -18.68
N GLU A 245 -4.29 7.69 -19.96
CA GLU A 245 -5.37 8.46 -20.59
C GLU A 245 -6.74 8.25 -19.91
N ALA A 246 -6.97 7.11 -19.27
CA ALA A 246 -8.21 6.86 -18.53
C ALA A 246 -8.39 7.79 -17.30
N PHE A 247 -7.32 8.43 -16.85
CA PHE A 247 -7.31 9.41 -15.76
C PHE A 247 -7.30 10.86 -16.28
N ASN A 248 -6.98 11.05 -17.56
CA ASN A 248 -7.09 12.34 -18.22
C ASN A 248 -8.57 12.62 -18.54
N GLY A 249 -9.02 13.83 -18.31
CA GLY A 249 -10.41 14.19 -18.64
C GLY A 249 -11.46 13.69 -17.63
N LEU A 250 -11.06 13.40 -16.41
CA LEU A 250 -12.00 13.20 -15.31
C LEU A 250 -12.65 14.55 -14.97
N HIS A 251 -13.86 14.78 -15.47
CA HIS A 251 -14.62 16.01 -15.25
C HIS A 251 -16.04 15.69 -14.81
N ASN A 252 -16.56 16.47 -13.86
CA ASN A 252 -17.95 16.40 -13.41
C ASN A 252 -18.44 17.76 -12.89
N GLN A 253 -18.22 18.80 -13.69
CA GLN A 253 -18.45 20.18 -13.31
C GLN A 253 -19.85 20.43 -12.71
N GLY A 254 -19.88 21.08 -11.57
CA GLY A 254 -21.12 21.42 -10.84
C GLY A 254 -21.75 20.26 -10.08
N LYS A 255 -21.09 19.10 -10.03
CA LYS A 255 -21.55 17.86 -9.39
C LYS A 255 -20.54 17.36 -8.34
N ARG A 256 -20.54 16.06 -8.08
CA ARG A 256 -19.57 15.39 -7.19
C ARG A 256 -18.64 14.49 -7.99
N MET A 257 -17.33 14.60 -7.72
CA MET A 257 -16.27 13.75 -8.26
C MET A 257 -15.54 13.06 -7.11
N THR A 258 -15.44 11.73 -7.18
CA THR A 258 -14.75 10.92 -6.17
C THR A 258 -13.62 10.15 -6.82
N ILE A 259 -12.39 10.41 -6.41
CA ILE A 259 -11.18 9.78 -6.91
C ILE A 259 -10.48 9.11 -5.74
N ILE A 260 -10.29 7.80 -5.83
CA ILE A 260 -9.67 7.02 -4.75
C ILE A 260 -8.50 6.24 -5.28
N PHE A 261 -7.33 6.46 -4.67
CA PHE A 261 -6.12 5.69 -4.91
C PHE A 261 -5.89 4.76 -3.71
N ASP A 262 -6.12 3.46 -3.91
CA ASP A 262 -5.76 2.44 -2.93
C ASP A 262 -4.35 1.92 -3.24
N GLU A 263 -3.56 1.63 -2.21
CA GLU A 263 -2.12 1.34 -2.32
C GLU A 263 -1.34 2.42 -3.09
N ALA A 264 -1.63 3.69 -2.79
CA ALA A 264 -1.17 4.88 -3.50
C ALA A 264 0.36 4.98 -3.64
N SER A 265 1.13 4.40 -2.73
CA SER A 265 2.61 4.38 -2.80
C SER A 265 3.15 3.63 -4.02
N GLY A 266 2.35 2.78 -4.65
CA GLY A 266 2.73 2.00 -5.83
C GLY A 266 2.29 2.61 -7.16
N ILE A 267 1.48 3.67 -7.16
CA ILE A 267 0.92 4.28 -8.36
C ILE A 267 1.95 5.22 -8.98
N ASP A 268 2.16 5.10 -10.29
CA ASP A 268 3.13 5.89 -11.08
C ASP A 268 2.74 7.37 -11.13
N ASP A 269 3.73 8.26 -11.07
CA ASP A 269 3.52 9.71 -11.03
C ASP A 269 2.74 10.25 -12.27
N LEU A 270 2.82 9.59 -13.44
CA LEU A 270 2.05 9.95 -14.63
C LEU A 270 0.52 9.86 -14.40
N VAL A 271 0.06 8.89 -13.60
CA VAL A 271 -1.36 8.76 -13.24
C VAL A 271 -1.81 9.90 -12.32
N TRP A 272 -0.92 10.34 -11.44
CA TRP A 272 -1.17 11.49 -10.58
C TRP A 272 -1.30 12.78 -11.40
N GLU A 273 -0.41 12.97 -12.38
CA GLU A 273 -0.43 14.14 -13.28
C GLU A 273 -1.72 14.17 -14.11
N GLY A 274 -2.15 13.02 -14.67
CA GLY A 274 -3.41 12.92 -15.41
C GLY A 274 -4.62 13.24 -14.53
N THR A 275 -4.56 12.88 -13.24
CA THR A 275 -5.65 13.12 -12.28
C THR A 275 -5.71 14.58 -11.81
N ASP A 276 -4.58 15.29 -11.74
CA ASP A 276 -4.54 16.72 -11.33
C ASP A 276 -5.49 17.59 -12.17
N GLY A 277 -5.75 17.22 -13.42
CA GLY A 277 -6.68 17.92 -14.31
C GLY A 277 -8.12 18.01 -13.75
N ALA A 278 -8.56 16.97 -13.05
CA ALA A 278 -9.89 16.92 -12.44
C ALA A 278 -10.11 17.98 -11.35
N LEU A 279 -9.04 18.46 -10.71
CA LEU A 279 -9.11 19.46 -9.64
C LEU A 279 -9.49 20.86 -10.14
N SER A 280 -9.50 21.08 -11.46
CA SER A 280 -9.80 22.37 -12.09
C SER A 280 -11.30 22.67 -12.25
N ASP A 281 -12.18 21.68 -11.99
CA ASP A 281 -13.62 21.86 -12.17
C ASP A 281 -14.21 22.82 -11.14
N ALA A 282 -14.77 23.92 -11.61
CA ALA A 282 -15.41 24.92 -10.76
C ALA A 282 -16.75 24.42 -10.20
N ASN A 283 -17.12 24.89 -8.99
CA ASN A 283 -18.38 24.59 -8.31
C ASN A 283 -18.64 23.07 -8.13
N THR A 284 -17.58 22.29 -8.01
CA THR A 284 -17.60 20.83 -7.93
C THR A 284 -17.13 20.36 -6.57
N GLN A 285 -17.79 19.33 -6.03
CA GLN A 285 -17.31 18.64 -4.83
C GLN A 285 -16.31 17.57 -5.29
N ILE A 286 -15.02 17.78 -5.05
CA ILE A 286 -13.95 16.88 -5.49
C ILE A 286 -13.31 16.25 -4.27
N PHE A 287 -13.34 14.92 -4.21
CA PHE A 287 -12.68 14.14 -3.18
C PHE A 287 -11.57 13.31 -3.82
N TRP A 288 -10.31 13.66 -3.56
CA TRP A 288 -9.16 12.86 -3.96
C TRP A 288 -8.52 12.25 -2.73
N LEU A 289 -8.88 11.00 -2.45
CA LEU A 289 -8.51 10.27 -1.26
C LEU A 289 -7.48 9.21 -1.61
N ARG A 290 -6.35 9.22 -0.94
CA ARG A 290 -5.19 8.40 -1.26
C ARG A 290 -4.76 7.60 -0.03
N TYR A 291 -4.79 6.29 -0.14
CA TYR A 291 -4.49 5.36 0.95
C TYR A 291 -3.32 4.47 0.57
N GLY A 292 -2.40 4.22 1.49
CA GLY A 292 -1.30 3.29 1.21
C GLY A 292 -0.46 2.92 2.43
N ASN A 293 0.19 1.77 2.34
CA ASN A 293 1.32 1.51 3.18
C ASN A 293 2.51 2.31 2.64
N PRO A 294 3.26 3.03 3.47
CA PRO A 294 4.34 3.92 3.03
C PRO A 294 5.60 3.11 2.67
N THR A 295 5.56 2.41 1.53
CA THR A 295 6.61 1.45 1.13
C THR A 295 7.76 2.07 0.37
N ARG A 296 7.60 3.29 -0.18
CA ARG A 296 8.61 3.96 -1.03
C ARG A 296 8.93 5.34 -0.48
N THR A 297 10.21 5.72 -0.51
CA THR A 297 10.71 7.04 -0.11
C THR A 297 10.86 8.00 -1.31
N SER A 298 10.16 7.71 -2.40
CA SER A 298 10.12 8.52 -3.62
C SER A 298 8.73 8.48 -4.24
N GLY A 299 8.48 9.33 -5.24
CA GLY A 299 7.21 9.45 -5.94
C GLY A 299 6.23 10.40 -5.26
N ARG A 300 5.10 10.66 -5.94
CA ARG A 300 4.13 11.69 -5.55
C ARG A 300 3.53 11.44 -4.16
N PHE A 301 3.16 10.19 -3.83
CA PHE A 301 2.60 9.86 -2.51
C PHE A 301 3.56 10.19 -1.36
N PHE A 302 4.84 9.81 -1.50
CA PHE A 302 5.86 10.16 -0.51
C PHE A 302 6.01 11.68 -0.38
N ASN A 303 6.13 12.40 -1.51
CA ASN A 303 6.30 13.84 -1.52
C ASN A 303 5.12 14.58 -0.85
N ASN A 304 3.89 14.12 -1.12
CA ASN A 304 2.68 14.66 -0.50
C ASN A 304 2.67 14.47 1.03
N CYS A 305 3.12 13.30 1.50
CA CYS A 305 3.17 13.00 2.93
C CYS A 305 4.34 13.67 3.65
N ALA A 306 5.52 13.76 3.00
CA ALA A 306 6.72 14.34 3.59
C ALA A 306 6.68 15.88 3.64
N LYS A 307 6.04 16.50 2.64
CA LYS A 307 5.92 17.96 2.50
C LYS A 307 4.49 18.34 2.12
N PRO A 308 3.53 18.17 3.04
CA PRO A 308 2.14 18.48 2.76
C PRO A 308 1.99 19.97 2.42
N ARG A 309 1.22 20.26 1.37
CA ARG A 309 0.92 21.63 0.92
C ARG A 309 -0.49 22.03 1.31
N LYS A 310 -1.49 21.54 0.56
CA LYS A 310 -2.93 21.76 0.79
C LYS A 310 -3.63 20.49 1.27
N ASN A 311 -3.00 19.35 1.10
CA ASN A 311 -3.50 18.05 1.48
C ASN A 311 -3.39 17.81 2.99
N VAL A 312 -4.34 17.07 3.52
CA VAL A 312 -4.27 16.55 4.89
C VAL A 312 -3.55 15.22 4.89
N VAL A 313 -2.61 15.04 5.81
CA VAL A 313 -1.88 13.77 5.97
C VAL A 313 -2.28 13.11 7.28
N THR A 314 -2.79 11.89 7.19
CA THR A 314 -3.13 11.06 8.35
C THR A 314 -2.19 9.87 8.39
N ARG A 315 -1.59 9.62 9.56
CA ARG A 315 -0.82 8.41 9.83
C ARG A 315 -1.59 7.52 10.78
N VAL A 316 -1.70 6.23 10.45
CA VAL A 316 -2.42 5.24 11.25
C VAL A 316 -1.48 4.14 11.70
N ASP A 317 -1.25 4.06 13.00
CA ASP A 317 -0.50 2.98 13.64
C ASP A 317 -1.44 1.80 13.93
N ALA A 318 -1.09 0.60 13.44
CA ALA A 318 -1.91 -0.59 13.65
C ALA A 318 -2.04 -0.99 15.13
N ARG A 319 -1.15 -0.53 15.99
CA ARG A 319 -1.22 -0.76 17.44
C ARG A 319 -2.37 -0.02 18.11
N GLU A 320 -2.81 1.11 17.53
CA GLU A 320 -3.87 1.97 18.05
C GLU A 320 -5.27 1.54 17.59
N VAL A 321 -5.37 0.67 16.57
CA VAL A 321 -6.64 0.21 16.00
C VAL A 321 -7.20 -0.96 16.80
N SER A 322 -8.48 -0.92 17.19
CA SER A 322 -9.07 -1.83 18.16
C SER A 322 -9.10 -3.30 17.72
N PHE A 323 -9.34 -3.56 16.45
CA PHE A 323 -9.54 -4.92 15.90
C PHE A 323 -8.28 -5.57 15.32
N THR A 324 -7.11 -4.94 15.42
CA THR A 324 -5.85 -5.57 14.97
C THR A 324 -5.36 -6.62 15.96
N ASN A 325 -4.70 -7.66 15.44
CA ASN A 325 -4.11 -8.71 16.27
C ASN A 325 -2.83 -8.21 16.96
N LYS A 326 -2.96 -7.85 18.24
CA LYS A 326 -1.87 -7.26 19.05
C LYS A 326 -0.72 -8.24 19.31
N GLU A 327 -1.01 -9.53 19.50
CA GLU A 327 0.00 -10.58 19.69
C GLU A 327 0.87 -10.70 18.42
N ARG A 328 0.22 -10.77 17.25
CA ARG A 328 0.94 -10.83 15.98
C ARG A 328 1.79 -9.59 15.72
N ILE A 329 1.32 -8.41 16.13
CA ILE A 329 2.08 -7.16 16.03
C ILE A 329 3.30 -7.22 16.98
N ALA A 330 3.14 -7.74 18.19
CA ALA A 330 4.25 -7.91 19.14
C ALA A 330 5.32 -8.87 18.59
N ASP A 331 4.93 -10.03 18.04
CA ASP A 331 5.84 -10.97 17.36
C ASP A 331 6.63 -10.29 16.24
N GLN A 332 5.96 -9.45 15.43
CA GLN A 332 6.62 -8.72 14.34
C GLN A 332 7.62 -7.70 14.86
N ILE A 333 7.30 -7.02 15.97
CA ILE A 333 8.22 -6.07 16.60
C ILE A 333 9.43 -6.81 17.18
N GLU A 334 9.24 -7.95 17.81
CA GLU A 334 10.32 -8.78 18.31
C GLU A 334 11.22 -9.30 17.18
N GLN A 335 10.61 -9.77 16.08
CA GLN A 335 11.33 -10.35 14.95
C GLN A 335 12.12 -9.32 14.14
N TYR A 336 11.54 -8.13 13.88
CA TYR A 336 12.11 -7.14 12.96
C TYR A 336 12.67 -5.91 13.65
N GLY A 337 12.54 -5.81 14.98
CA GLY A 337 12.93 -4.65 15.78
C GLY A 337 11.91 -3.51 15.72
N GLU A 338 11.71 -2.82 16.86
CA GLU A 338 10.74 -1.72 17.04
C GLU A 338 10.91 -0.62 15.96
N ASP A 339 12.14 -0.31 15.58
CA ASP A 339 12.49 0.69 14.58
C ASP A 339 12.90 0.11 13.23
N GLY A 340 12.76 -1.19 13.04
CA GLY A 340 13.02 -1.85 11.75
C GLY A 340 12.06 -1.33 10.67
N ASP A 341 12.51 -1.25 9.42
CA ASP A 341 11.70 -0.71 8.32
C ASP A 341 10.42 -1.51 8.10
N PHE A 342 10.43 -2.81 8.38
CA PHE A 342 9.21 -3.61 8.37
C PHE A 342 8.17 -3.07 9.36
N VAL A 343 8.55 -2.86 10.62
CA VAL A 343 7.65 -2.35 11.67
C VAL A 343 7.22 -0.92 11.37
N ARG A 344 8.15 -0.06 10.89
CA ARG A 344 7.82 1.30 10.47
C ARG A 344 6.72 1.30 9.42
N VAL A 345 6.87 0.53 8.35
CA VAL A 345 5.94 0.52 7.20
C VAL A 345 4.66 -0.22 7.53
N HIS A 346 4.77 -1.43 8.07
CA HIS A 346 3.62 -2.35 8.14
C HIS A 346 2.86 -2.30 9.46
N VAL A 347 3.47 -1.75 10.52
CA VAL A 347 2.83 -1.54 11.82
C VAL A 347 2.54 -0.06 12.06
N LYS A 348 3.58 0.78 12.03
CA LYS A 348 3.48 2.19 12.42
C LYS A 348 2.93 3.11 11.33
N GLY A 349 2.76 2.64 10.09
CA GLY A 349 2.36 3.49 8.96
C GLY A 349 3.35 4.62 8.67
N MET A 350 4.62 4.41 8.94
CA MET A 350 5.73 5.35 8.72
C MET A 350 6.54 4.94 7.50
N PHE A 351 7.02 5.91 6.74
CA PHE A 351 7.99 5.63 5.69
C PHE A 351 9.26 4.97 6.25
N PRO A 352 9.92 4.10 5.50
CA PRO A 352 11.21 3.57 5.88
C PRO A 352 12.21 4.71 6.09
N ARG A 353 13.33 4.47 6.77
CA ARG A 353 14.35 5.49 7.01
C ARG A 353 14.98 5.94 5.69
N ALA A 354 15.36 7.20 5.60
CA ALA A 354 15.77 7.83 4.36
C ALA A 354 16.85 7.03 3.59
N GLY A 355 16.61 6.79 2.31
CA GLY A 355 17.54 6.16 1.39
C GLY A 355 17.21 4.74 0.95
N PHE A 356 16.02 4.22 1.25
CA PHE A 356 15.71 2.80 1.05
C PHE A 356 14.62 2.51 0.00
N SER A 357 15.04 2.57 -1.25
CA SER A 357 14.75 1.50 -2.20
C SER A 357 15.82 0.40 -2.09
N ASN A 358 17.02 0.72 -1.63
CA ASN A 358 18.19 -0.16 -1.66
C ASN A 358 18.18 -1.18 -0.52
N PHE A 359 18.37 -2.43 -0.82
CA PHE A 359 18.40 -3.52 0.17
C PHE A 359 19.55 -3.37 1.19
N ILE A 360 20.68 -2.80 0.77
CA ILE A 360 21.85 -2.48 1.60
C ILE A 360 22.09 -0.97 1.54
N SER A 361 22.21 -0.33 2.70
CA SER A 361 22.42 1.12 2.76
C SER A 361 23.83 1.54 2.39
N PRO A 362 24.01 2.72 1.75
CA PRO A 362 25.33 3.28 1.47
C PRO A 362 26.20 3.45 2.71
N GLU A 363 25.59 3.81 3.85
CA GLU A 363 26.31 4.00 5.11
C GLU A 363 26.93 2.70 5.60
N LEU A 364 26.19 1.58 5.50
CA LEU A 364 26.65 0.26 5.91
C LEU A 364 27.84 -0.19 5.04
N VAL A 365 27.72 0.00 3.72
CA VAL A 365 28.79 -0.31 2.78
C VAL A 365 30.03 0.52 3.07
N MET A 366 29.88 1.83 3.30
CA MET A 366 31.00 2.73 3.60
C MET A 366 31.71 2.34 4.91
N GLN A 367 30.95 1.92 5.93
CA GLN A 367 31.53 1.43 7.19
C GLN A 367 32.33 0.14 6.96
N ALA A 368 31.82 -0.82 6.19
CA ALA A 368 32.50 -2.07 5.86
C ALA A 368 33.78 -1.84 5.03
N ARG A 369 33.80 -0.88 4.10
CA ARG A 369 34.99 -0.47 3.32
C ARG A 369 36.09 0.12 4.19
N ARG A 370 35.72 0.98 5.14
CA ARG A 370 36.69 1.68 6.03
C ARG A 370 37.23 0.80 7.13
N ARG A 371 36.53 -0.33 7.43
CA ARG A 371 36.92 -1.21 8.52
C ARG A 371 38.27 -1.86 8.23
N ARG A 372 39.09 -1.95 9.27
CA ARG A 372 40.38 -2.68 9.25
C ARG A 372 40.32 -3.71 10.39
N LEU A 373 40.26 -4.97 10.02
CA LEU A 373 40.13 -6.09 10.97
C LEU A 373 41.55 -6.60 11.35
N ASP A 374 41.72 -6.89 12.65
CA ASP A 374 42.87 -7.63 13.11
C ASP A 374 42.81 -9.07 12.55
N PRO A 375 43.93 -9.60 11.96
CA PRO A 375 43.97 -10.98 11.48
C PRO A 375 43.49 -12.03 12.47
N GLN A 376 43.64 -11.83 13.77
CA GLN A 376 43.17 -12.73 14.80
C GLN A 376 41.64 -12.91 14.77
N THR A 377 40.89 -11.95 14.25
CA THR A 377 39.44 -11.99 14.19
C THR A 377 38.88 -12.87 13.08
N TYR A 378 39.67 -13.19 12.05
CA TYR A 378 39.22 -13.95 10.89
C TYR A 378 40.11 -15.14 10.49
N ALA A 379 41.40 -15.16 10.90
CA ALA A 379 42.37 -16.15 10.44
C ALA A 379 42.00 -17.62 10.80
N ALA A 380 41.27 -17.82 11.89
CA ALA A 380 40.80 -19.14 12.33
C ALA A 380 39.60 -19.67 11.51
N TYR A 381 38.98 -18.82 10.70
CA TYR A 381 37.82 -19.22 9.90
C TYR A 381 38.24 -19.82 8.54
N PRO A 382 37.39 -20.71 7.97
CA PRO A 382 37.69 -21.29 6.68
C PRO A 382 37.69 -20.25 5.57
N ARG A 383 38.52 -20.48 4.56
CA ARG A 383 38.52 -19.71 3.32
C ARG A 383 37.45 -20.24 2.38
N ILE A 384 36.60 -19.37 1.89
CA ILE A 384 35.52 -19.65 0.97
C ILE A 384 35.78 -18.90 -0.31
N MET A 385 35.79 -19.62 -1.43
CA MET A 385 35.80 -19.02 -2.75
C MET A 385 34.40 -19.04 -3.33
N SER A 386 33.96 -17.93 -3.94
CA SER A 386 32.69 -17.88 -4.63
C SER A 386 32.84 -17.36 -6.05
N VAL A 387 32.03 -17.86 -6.99
CA VAL A 387 32.14 -17.58 -8.42
C VAL A 387 30.75 -17.26 -8.99
N ASP A 388 30.58 -16.05 -9.54
CA ASP A 388 29.43 -15.66 -10.36
C ASP A 388 29.85 -15.68 -11.84
N PRO A 389 29.45 -16.70 -12.64
CA PRO A 389 29.85 -16.82 -14.04
C PRO A 389 28.99 -15.96 -14.96
N ALA A 390 29.61 -15.20 -15.85
CA ALA A 390 28.94 -14.42 -16.89
C ALA A 390 29.11 -15.05 -18.27
N ARG A 391 28.21 -14.69 -19.22
CA ARG A 391 28.35 -15.03 -20.64
C ARG A 391 29.26 -14.05 -21.37
N PHE A 392 29.63 -14.45 -22.60
CA PHE A 392 30.21 -13.52 -23.55
C PHE A 392 29.31 -12.29 -23.74
N GLY A 393 29.86 -11.11 -23.56
CA GLY A 393 29.18 -9.82 -23.65
C GLY A 393 29.69 -8.81 -22.61
N ASP A 394 28.83 -7.91 -22.21
CA ASP A 394 29.17 -6.81 -21.29
C ASP A 394 29.20 -7.22 -19.80
N ASP A 395 28.70 -8.41 -19.45
CA ASP A 395 28.70 -8.93 -18.07
C ASP A 395 30.07 -9.63 -17.80
N SER A 396 30.59 -9.51 -16.58
CA SER A 396 31.88 -10.06 -16.17
C SER A 396 31.72 -11.24 -15.20
N SER A 397 32.50 -12.30 -15.37
CA SER A 397 32.63 -13.34 -14.35
C SER A 397 33.43 -12.83 -13.17
N VAL A 398 32.96 -13.07 -11.95
CA VAL A 398 33.64 -12.58 -10.75
C VAL A 398 33.96 -13.70 -9.78
N ILE A 399 35.22 -13.73 -9.31
CA ILE A 399 35.69 -14.66 -8.28
C ILE A 399 35.98 -13.86 -7.01
N THR A 400 35.41 -14.28 -5.88
CA THR A 400 35.60 -13.65 -4.56
C THR A 400 36.26 -14.63 -3.59
N LEU A 401 37.23 -14.16 -2.80
CA LEU A 401 37.80 -14.91 -1.67
C LEU A 401 37.42 -14.24 -0.35
N ARG A 402 36.65 -14.96 0.50
CA ARG A 402 36.27 -14.53 1.84
C ARG A 402 36.81 -15.49 2.91
N GLN A 403 37.21 -14.94 4.06
CA GLN A 403 37.59 -15.69 5.25
C GLN A 403 36.96 -15.06 6.48
N GLY A 404 36.02 -15.74 7.12
CA GLY A 404 35.30 -15.20 8.25
C GLY A 404 34.67 -13.85 7.95
N LEU A 405 35.09 -12.82 8.69
CA LEU A 405 34.62 -11.43 8.54
C LEU A 405 35.41 -10.62 7.50
N LYS A 406 36.34 -11.21 6.75
CA LYS A 406 37.16 -10.47 5.77
C LYS A 406 36.97 -10.98 4.36
N VAL A 407 36.68 -10.09 3.43
CA VAL A 407 36.84 -10.29 2.00
C VAL A 407 38.28 -9.91 1.65
N HIS A 408 39.07 -10.88 1.18
CA HIS A 408 40.48 -10.64 0.85
C HIS A 408 40.60 -9.91 -0.48
N TRP A 409 39.93 -10.41 -1.51
CA TRP A 409 39.96 -9.84 -2.86
C TRP A 409 38.74 -10.30 -3.68
N GLN A 410 38.51 -9.58 -4.77
CA GLN A 410 37.65 -9.96 -5.88
C GLN A 410 38.42 -9.82 -7.20
N ILE A 411 38.26 -10.76 -8.09
CA ILE A 411 38.82 -10.75 -9.44
C ILE A 411 37.70 -10.76 -10.44
N GLU A 412 37.74 -9.83 -11.36
CA GLU A 412 36.79 -9.70 -12.48
C GLU A 412 37.45 -10.20 -13.76
N LEU A 413 36.76 -11.06 -14.51
CA LEU A 413 37.25 -11.72 -15.71
C LEU A 413 36.24 -11.52 -16.83
N GLN A 414 36.69 -11.11 -18.01
CA GLN A 414 35.88 -10.94 -19.21
C GLN A 414 36.27 -11.94 -20.27
N GLY A 415 35.29 -12.44 -21.03
CA GLY A 415 35.51 -13.32 -22.16
C GLY A 415 35.93 -14.74 -21.82
N PHE A 416 35.72 -15.20 -20.57
CA PHE A 416 35.98 -16.58 -20.15
C PHE A 416 34.73 -17.43 -20.38
N ASP A 417 34.92 -18.60 -21.01
CA ASP A 417 33.90 -19.66 -21.04
C ASP A 417 33.94 -20.49 -19.74
N GLY A 418 33.03 -21.47 -19.61
CA GLY A 418 32.94 -22.32 -18.42
C GLY A 418 34.24 -23.07 -18.12
N PRO A 419 34.84 -23.77 -19.08
CA PRO A 419 36.13 -24.45 -18.96
C PRO A 419 37.29 -23.53 -18.60
N ASP A 420 37.40 -22.37 -19.25
CA ASP A 420 38.47 -21.40 -18.99
C ASP A 420 38.34 -20.83 -17.57
N LEU A 421 37.12 -20.49 -17.17
CA LEU A 421 36.82 -20.03 -15.81
C LEU A 421 37.14 -21.10 -14.76
N ALA A 422 36.81 -22.38 -15.04
CA ALA A 422 37.16 -23.49 -14.15
C ALA A 422 38.69 -23.67 -14.04
N GLY A 423 39.44 -23.53 -15.14
CA GLY A 423 40.90 -23.51 -15.14
C GLY A 423 41.45 -22.41 -14.25
N ARG A 424 40.89 -21.20 -14.34
CA ARG A 424 41.31 -20.07 -13.53
C ARG A 424 40.99 -20.26 -12.04
N VAL A 425 39.82 -20.81 -11.72
CA VAL A 425 39.44 -21.19 -10.33
C VAL A 425 40.44 -22.20 -9.77
N PHE A 426 40.80 -23.24 -10.56
CA PHE A 426 41.76 -24.26 -10.17
C PHE A 426 43.15 -23.67 -9.87
N GLU A 427 43.66 -22.77 -10.69
CA GLU A 427 44.92 -22.04 -10.45
C GLU A 427 44.88 -21.24 -9.15
N LEU A 428 43.78 -20.51 -8.90
CA LEU A 428 43.59 -19.70 -7.69
C LEU A 428 43.53 -20.58 -6.44
N VAL A 429 42.84 -21.71 -6.48
CA VAL A 429 42.80 -22.68 -5.38
C VAL A 429 44.22 -23.13 -5.00
N ARG A 430 45.05 -23.44 -6.00
CA ARG A 430 46.45 -23.86 -5.75
C ARG A 430 47.35 -22.75 -5.22
N LYS A 431 47.11 -21.51 -5.66
CA LYS A 431 47.87 -20.35 -5.27
C LYS A 431 47.55 -19.88 -3.85
N GLU A 432 46.28 -19.82 -3.50
CA GLU A 432 45.81 -19.22 -2.25
C GLU A 432 45.95 -20.16 -1.02
N GLY A 433 46.29 -21.41 -1.24
CA GLY A 433 46.39 -22.41 -0.16
C GLY A 433 45.02 -23.02 0.22
N PRO A 434 44.85 -23.55 1.41
CA PRO A 434 43.70 -24.38 1.72
C PRO A 434 42.39 -23.56 1.61
N ILE A 435 41.60 -23.84 0.56
CA ILE A 435 40.23 -23.37 0.37
C ILE A 435 39.29 -24.48 0.90
N SER A 436 38.31 -24.13 1.72
CA SER A 436 37.38 -25.10 2.30
C SER A 436 36.28 -25.50 1.34
N CYS A 437 35.79 -24.55 0.57
CA CYS A 437 34.74 -24.81 -0.44
C CYS A 437 34.73 -23.75 -1.53
N ILE A 438 34.11 -24.10 -2.65
CA ILE A 438 33.81 -23.23 -3.78
C ILE A 438 32.30 -23.19 -3.98
N ALA A 439 31.66 -22.03 -3.79
CA ALA A 439 30.26 -21.82 -4.08
C ALA A 439 30.11 -21.07 -5.42
N TYR A 440 29.22 -21.51 -6.30
CA TYR A 440 29.04 -20.90 -7.62
C TYR A 440 27.60 -20.96 -8.09
N ASP A 441 27.15 -19.96 -8.87
CA ASP A 441 25.87 -20.04 -9.55
C ASP A 441 25.94 -21.13 -10.63
N ALA A 442 25.08 -22.13 -10.52
CA ALA A 442 25.04 -23.30 -11.41
C ALA A 442 23.98 -23.21 -12.51
N ILE A 443 23.29 -22.06 -12.63
CA ILE A 443 22.22 -21.87 -13.62
C ILE A 443 22.73 -21.11 -14.84
N GLY A 444 22.22 -21.46 -16.00
CA GLY A 444 22.59 -20.79 -17.25
C GLY A 444 24.07 -21.02 -17.60
N ASN A 445 24.86 -19.95 -17.52
CA ASN A 445 26.31 -20.01 -17.79
C ASN A 445 27.10 -20.86 -16.78
N GLY A 446 26.56 -21.01 -15.58
CA GLY A 446 27.14 -21.79 -14.53
C GLY A 446 27.06 -23.31 -14.77
N ALA A 447 26.22 -23.79 -15.68
CA ALA A 447 26.13 -25.21 -16.02
C ALA A 447 27.42 -25.75 -16.68
N ASP A 448 28.04 -24.93 -17.54
CA ASP A 448 29.31 -25.29 -18.18
C ASP A 448 30.45 -25.25 -17.17
N LEU A 449 30.46 -24.24 -16.27
CA LEU A 449 31.39 -24.15 -15.17
C LEU A 449 31.25 -25.37 -14.21
N ASP A 450 30.02 -25.73 -13.81
CA ASP A 450 29.75 -26.90 -12.95
C ASP A 450 30.33 -28.20 -13.57
N SER A 451 30.03 -28.41 -14.86
CA SER A 451 30.50 -29.57 -15.58
C SER A 451 32.03 -29.63 -15.65
N ALA A 452 32.70 -28.50 -15.84
CA ALA A 452 34.16 -28.42 -15.88
C ALA A 452 34.80 -28.62 -14.50
N LEU A 453 34.30 -27.96 -13.46
CA LEU A 453 34.81 -28.08 -12.09
C LEU A 453 34.70 -29.52 -11.56
N ARG A 454 33.58 -30.20 -11.79
CA ARG A 454 33.39 -31.59 -11.36
C ARG A 454 34.34 -32.59 -12.00
N ARG A 455 34.92 -32.26 -13.15
CA ARG A 455 35.93 -33.09 -13.82
C ARG A 455 37.35 -32.86 -13.34
N MET A 456 37.60 -31.78 -12.58
CA MET A 456 38.92 -31.44 -12.10
C MET A 456 39.22 -32.13 -10.75
N PRO A 457 40.27 -32.96 -10.67
CA PRO A 457 40.63 -33.64 -9.42
C PRO A 457 41.29 -32.64 -8.43
N GLY A 458 41.09 -32.89 -7.14
CA GLY A 458 41.77 -32.13 -6.09
C GLY A 458 41.20 -30.77 -5.80
N LEU A 459 40.01 -30.43 -6.28
CA LEU A 459 39.24 -29.27 -5.85
C LEU A 459 38.61 -29.50 -4.47
N PRO A 460 38.43 -28.44 -3.69
CA PRO A 460 37.68 -28.50 -2.43
C PRO A 460 36.21 -28.80 -2.65
N HIS A 461 35.42 -28.83 -1.59
CA HIS A 461 33.99 -29.07 -1.65
C HIS A 461 33.29 -28.06 -2.58
N LEU A 462 32.54 -28.57 -3.56
CA LEU A 462 31.83 -27.78 -4.58
C LEU A 462 30.36 -27.61 -4.17
N ILE A 463 29.88 -26.38 -4.15
CA ILE A 463 28.49 -26.02 -3.83
C ILE A 463 27.86 -25.32 -5.03
N ALA A 464 27.03 -26.08 -5.75
CA ALA A 464 26.29 -25.59 -6.90
C ALA A 464 25.01 -24.88 -6.45
N VAL A 465 24.94 -23.57 -6.58
CA VAL A 465 23.85 -22.72 -6.10
C VAL A 465 22.84 -22.48 -7.22
N GLN A 466 21.56 -22.49 -6.87
CA GLN A 466 20.48 -22.14 -7.79
C GLN A 466 19.65 -21.01 -7.17
N TRP A 467 19.89 -19.79 -7.59
CA TRP A 467 19.29 -18.57 -7.02
C TRP A 467 17.76 -18.60 -6.87
N GLY A 468 17.06 -19.29 -7.78
CA GLY A 468 15.59 -19.38 -7.78
C GLY A 468 15.00 -20.39 -6.80
N GLN A 469 15.81 -21.26 -6.17
CA GLN A 469 15.33 -22.23 -5.19
C GLN A 469 14.73 -21.53 -3.97
N PRO A 470 13.77 -22.18 -3.27
CA PRO A 470 13.24 -21.66 -2.03
C PRO A 470 14.36 -21.37 -1.02
N ALA A 471 14.21 -20.31 -0.24
CA ALA A 471 15.11 -20.00 0.85
C ALA A 471 15.07 -21.10 1.94
N THR A 472 16.18 -21.34 2.61
CA THR A 472 16.23 -22.21 3.78
C THR A 472 15.43 -21.58 4.93
N ASP A 473 15.58 -20.29 5.14
CA ASP A 473 14.69 -19.49 5.99
C ASP A 473 13.53 -18.91 5.16
N SER A 474 12.60 -19.77 4.78
CA SER A 474 11.40 -19.40 4.01
C SER A 474 10.40 -18.53 4.80
N LYS A 475 10.60 -18.29 6.09
CA LYS A 475 9.81 -17.33 6.86
C LYS A 475 10.23 -15.90 6.57
N GLN A 476 11.51 -15.66 6.33
CA GLN A 476 12.08 -14.34 6.15
C GLN A 476 12.38 -14.02 4.67
N TYR A 477 12.83 -14.98 3.87
CA TYR A 477 13.30 -14.77 2.51
C TYR A 477 12.48 -15.54 1.47
N PHE A 478 12.25 -14.92 0.31
CA PHE A 478 11.46 -15.50 -0.78
C PHE A 478 12.20 -16.63 -1.51
N ASN A 479 13.49 -16.46 -1.76
CA ASN A 479 14.33 -17.43 -2.44
C ASN A 479 15.78 -17.38 -1.91
N GLN A 480 16.61 -18.31 -2.39
CA GLN A 480 17.99 -18.46 -1.95
C GLN A 480 18.84 -17.21 -2.23
N ARG A 481 18.61 -16.51 -3.36
CA ARG A 481 19.29 -15.23 -3.64
C ARG A 481 18.99 -14.18 -2.56
N SER A 482 17.74 -14.01 -2.20
CA SER A 482 17.33 -13.06 -1.16
C SER A 482 17.93 -13.41 0.21
N GLU A 483 18.03 -14.71 0.53
CA GLU A 483 18.65 -15.18 1.77
C GLU A 483 20.16 -14.91 1.80
N CYS A 484 20.89 -15.24 0.72
CA CYS A 484 22.33 -14.99 0.63
C CYS A 484 22.65 -13.49 0.75
N TRP A 485 21.89 -12.64 0.07
CA TRP A 485 22.04 -11.20 0.18
C TRP A 485 21.68 -10.68 1.58
N GLY A 486 20.68 -11.27 2.25
CA GLY A 486 20.34 -10.94 3.62
C GLY A 486 21.48 -11.24 4.59
N LYS A 487 22.07 -12.42 4.47
CA LYS A 487 23.24 -12.80 5.27
C LYS A 487 24.48 -11.96 4.95
N MET A 488 24.66 -11.57 3.69
CA MET A 488 25.71 -10.62 3.30
C MET A 488 25.48 -9.24 3.92
N ARG A 489 24.24 -8.75 3.96
CA ARG A 489 23.90 -7.50 4.64
C ARG A 489 24.27 -7.55 6.12
N ASP A 490 23.91 -8.62 6.81
CA ASP A 490 24.23 -8.82 8.23
C ASP A 490 25.76 -8.92 8.44
N PHE A 491 26.47 -9.57 7.50
CA PHE A 491 27.95 -9.59 7.51
C PHE A 491 28.55 -8.19 7.42
N LEU A 492 27.99 -7.28 6.61
CA LEU A 492 28.52 -5.91 6.45
C LEU A 492 28.50 -5.09 7.74
N GLU A 493 27.68 -5.45 8.72
CA GLU A 493 27.68 -4.80 10.04
C GLU A 493 29.02 -4.96 10.78
N HIS A 494 29.74 -6.06 10.54
CA HIS A 494 30.95 -6.40 11.24
C HIS A 494 32.11 -6.76 10.30
N GLY A 495 31.83 -7.04 9.03
CA GLY A 495 32.78 -7.49 8.03
C GLY A 495 33.57 -6.37 7.38
N GLN A 496 34.72 -6.73 6.82
CA GLN A 496 35.57 -5.87 6.00
C GLN A 496 35.47 -6.30 4.53
N ILE A 497 35.21 -5.33 3.64
CA ILE A 497 35.23 -5.50 2.19
C ILE A 497 36.37 -4.70 1.54
N PRO A 498 36.76 -5.03 0.29
CA PRO A 498 37.72 -4.24 -0.47
C PRO A 498 37.24 -2.80 -0.66
N ASP A 499 38.19 -1.88 -0.76
CA ASP A 499 37.92 -0.47 -1.02
C ASP A 499 37.80 -0.26 -2.55
N GLN A 500 36.61 -0.58 -3.09
CA GLN A 500 36.28 -0.51 -4.51
C GLN A 500 34.94 0.20 -4.69
N ASP A 501 34.88 1.19 -5.58
CA ASP A 501 33.67 2.00 -5.82
C ASP A 501 32.60 1.18 -6.52
N ASP A 502 32.98 0.41 -7.54
CA ASP A 502 32.06 -0.44 -8.31
C ASP A 502 31.38 -1.54 -7.47
N LEU A 503 32.11 -2.16 -6.51
CA LEU A 503 31.47 -3.06 -5.54
C LEU A 503 30.48 -2.31 -4.66
N SER A 504 30.81 -1.10 -4.23
CA SER A 504 29.92 -0.28 -3.41
C SER A 504 28.66 0.10 -4.15
N ASP A 505 28.77 0.52 -5.40
CA ASP A 505 27.64 0.85 -6.27
C ASP A 505 26.74 -0.36 -6.48
N GLN A 506 27.32 -1.55 -6.72
CA GLN A 506 26.56 -2.78 -6.91
C GLN A 506 25.86 -3.24 -5.62
N LEU A 507 26.51 -3.17 -4.46
CA LEU A 507 25.92 -3.50 -3.16
C LEU A 507 24.70 -2.63 -2.83
N THR A 508 24.72 -1.38 -3.26
CA THR A 508 23.64 -0.41 -3.01
C THR A 508 22.63 -0.30 -4.14
N SER A 509 22.80 -1.04 -5.25
CA SER A 509 21.96 -0.93 -6.46
C SER A 509 20.64 -1.68 -6.40
N LEU A 510 20.51 -2.68 -5.53
CA LEU A 510 19.33 -3.56 -5.51
C LEU A 510 18.22 -3.01 -4.62
N ASP A 511 17.05 -2.94 -5.22
CA ASP A 511 15.79 -2.73 -4.51
C ASP A 511 15.23 -4.06 -3.98
N TYR A 512 14.38 -3.96 -2.98
CA TYR A 512 13.66 -5.10 -2.47
C TYR A 512 12.17 -4.76 -2.23
N ALA A 513 11.36 -5.80 -2.20
CA ALA A 513 9.95 -5.73 -1.83
C ALA A 513 9.62 -6.89 -0.89
N TYR A 514 8.46 -6.80 -0.25
CA TYR A 514 7.91 -7.95 0.48
C TYR A 514 6.92 -8.70 -0.42
N SER A 515 7.07 -10.03 -0.49
CA SER A 515 6.11 -10.92 -1.18
C SER A 515 4.72 -10.85 -0.54
N ALA A 516 3.72 -11.47 -1.17
CA ALA A 516 2.38 -11.60 -0.58
C ALA A 516 2.38 -12.33 0.78
N THR A 517 3.36 -13.18 1.02
CA THR A 517 3.60 -13.93 2.26
C THR A 517 4.63 -13.27 3.19
N PHE A 518 4.95 -11.99 2.95
CA PHE A 518 5.85 -11.16 3.77
C PHE A 518 7.33 -11.53 3.76
N GLN A 519 7.76 -12.30 2.80
CA GLN A 519 9.17 -12.63 2.63
C GLN A 519 9.91 -11.50 1.90
N ILE A 520 11.15 -11.25 2.27
CA ILE A 520 12.04 -10.33 1.56
C ILE A 520 12.31 -10.92 0.17
N GLN A 521 11.97 -10.16 -0.87
CA GLN A 521 12.21 -10.50 -2.27
C GLN A 521 13.03 -9.39 -2.92
N LEU A 522 14.21 -9.72 -3.40
CA LEU A 522 15.05 -8.78 -4.14
C LEU A 522 14.52 -8.57 -5.56
N GLN A 523 14.77 -7.40 -6.10
CA GLN A 523 14.55 -7.08 -7.50
C GLN A 523 15.24 -8.12 -8.39
N SER A 524 14.53 -8.61 -9.42
CA SER A 524 15.12 -9.58 -10.34
C SER A 524 16.19 -8.91 -11.25
N LYS A 525 17.23 -9.67 -11.66
CA LYS A 525 18.22 -9.19 -12.65
C LYS A 525 17.54 -8.65 -13.92
N LYS A 526 16.41 -9.24 -14.31
CA LYS A 526 15.63 -8.83 -15.49
C LYS A 526 14.97 -7.47 -15.29
N ASP A 527 14.41 -7.21 -14.12
CA ASP A 527 13.77 -5.91 -13.81
C ASP A 527 14.83 -4.81 -13.60
N GLN A 528 15.99 -5.16 -13.04
CA GLN A 528 17.11 -4.25 -12.90
C GLN A 528 17.62 -3.77 -14.28
N LYS A 529 17.83 -4.71 -15.23
CA LYS A 529 18.22 -4.37 -16.61
C LYS A 529 17.15 -3.53 -17.34
N LYS A 530 15.85 -3.80 -17.13
CA LYS A 530 14.76 -2.97 -17.68
C LYS A 530 14.79 -1.52 -17.18
N ASN A 531 15.23 -1.31 -15.95
CA ASN A 531 15.35 0.01 -15.34
C ASN A 531 16.68 0.72 -15.66
N GLY A 532 17.46 0.17 -16.62
CA GLY A 532 18.75 0.74 -17.04
C GLY A 532 19.93 0.44 -16.09
N GLY A 533 19.73 -0.44 -15.09
CA GLY A 533 20.79 -0.87 -14.18
C GLY A 533 21.68 -1.94 -14.79
N LYS A 534 22.96 -1.97 -14.35
CA LYS A 534 23.90 -3.05 -14.68
C LYS A 534 23.71 -4.25 -13.75
N SER A 535 24.16 -5.44 -14.19
CA SER A 535 24.19 -6.64 -13.34
C SER A 535 25.12 -6.43 -12.14
N PRO A 536 24.73 -6.82 -10.90
CA PRO A 536 25.58 -6.65 -9.72
C PRO A 536 26.54 -7.84 -9.52
N ASP A 537 27.35 -8.16 -10.52
CA ASP A 537 28.15 -9.39 -10.59
C ASP A 537 29.14 -9.52 -9.43
N LYS A 538 29.80 -8.43 -8.99
CA LYS A 538 30.69 -8.43 -7.81
C LYS A 538 29.91 -8.66 -6.52
N ALA A 539 28.76 -8.05 -6.38
CA ALA A 539 27.91 -8.21 -5.20
C ALA A 539 27.24 -9.60 -5.18
N ASP A 540 26.77 -10.13 -6.33
CA ASP A 540 26.25 -11.49 -6.44
C ASP A 540 27.35 -12.54 -6.14
N SER A 541 28.58 -12.35 -6.65
CA SER A 541 29.72 -13.22 -6.31
C SER A 541 30.02 -13.22 -4.80
N LEU A 542 29.98 -12.04 -4.15
CA LEU A 542 30.15 -11.97 -2.70
C LEU A 542 29.00 -12.65 -1.97
N ALA A 543 27.76 -12.46 -2.40
CA ALA A 543 26.57 -13.06 -1.80
C ALA A 543 26.59 -14.60 -1.85
N LEU A 544 27.13 -15.21 -2.93
CA LEU A 544 27.37 -16.65 -3.05
C LEU A 544 28.21 -17.22 -1.89
N SER A 545 29.11 -16.43 -1.31
CA SER A 545 29.91 -16.88 -0.18
C SER A 545 29.12 -17.04 1.14
N PHE A 546 27.81 -16.77 1.15
CA PHE A 546 26.91 -16.87 2.31
C PHE A 546 25.80 -17.93 2.14
N VAL A 547 25.96 -18.89 1.23
CA VAL A 547 24.97 -19.95 1.05
C VAL A 547 24.77 -20.76 2.33
N PRO A 548 23.51 -21.19 2.65
CA PRO A 548 23.19 -21.88 3.90
C PRO A 548 23.95 -23.19 4.13
N GLU A 549 24.27 -23.93 3.07
CA GLU A 549 25.01 -25.21 3.13
C GLU A 549 26.40 -25.04 3.78
N LEU A 550 26.99 -23.84 3.71
CA LEU A 550 28.24 -23.53 4.41
C LEU A 550 28.09 -23.48 5.94
N ILE A 551 26.88 -23.30 6.44
CA ILE A 551 26.59 -23.20 7.87
C ILE A 551 26.36 -24.60 8.47
N THR A 552 25.85 -25.56 7.69
CA THR A 552 25.57 -26.92 8.15
C THR A 552 26.80 -27.82 8.21
N THR A 553 27.85 -27.49 7.48
CA THR A 553 29.15 -28.16 7.60
C THR A 553 29.89 -27.62 8.82
N ARG A 554 29.53 -28.08 10.03
CA ARG A 554 30.15 -27.83 11.34
C ARG A 554 31.20 -26.70 11.38
N LEU A 555 30.79 -25.48 11.08
CA LEU A 555 31.50 -24.27 11.43
C LEU A 555 30.80 -23.71 12.66
N VAL A 556 31.25 -24.13 13.84
CA VAL A 556 30.88 -23.52 15.11
C VAL A 556 31.21 -22.05 14.99
N VAL A 557 30.21 -21.23 14.70
CA VAL A 557 30.29 -19.79 14.96
C VAL A 557 30.34 -19.66 16.47
N ALA A 558 31.55 -19.55 17.02
CA ALA A 558 31.71 -19.16 18.41
C ALA A 558 30.95 -17.82 18.59
N LYS A 559 29.88 -17.84 19.37
CA LYS A 559 29.19 -16.62 19.82
C LYS A 559 30.27 -15.73 20.42
N VAL A 560 30.62 -14.67 19.72
CA VAL A 560 31.51 -13.62 20.25
C VAL A 560 30.74 -13.00 21.41
N ARG A 561 31.13 -13.35 22.65
CA ARG A 561 30.65 -12.66 23.84
C ARG A 561 31.08 -11.19 23.72
N PRO A 562 30.19 -10.23 23.92
CA PRO A 562 30.58 -8.84 23.94
C PRO A 562 31.63 -8.65 25.05
N VAL A 563 32.77 -8.09 24.68
CA VAL A 563 33.83 -7.70 25.63
C VAL A 563 33.21 -6.65 26.55
N GLN A 564 32.97 -7.00 27.79
CA GLN A 564 32.59 -6.04 28.82
C GLN A 564 33.74 -5.05 28.98
N ARG A 565 33.49 -3.79 28.60
CA ARG A 565 34.38 -2.68 28.93
C ARG A 565 34.48 -2.59 30.45
N ARG A 566 35.62 -2.97 31.01
CA ARG A 566 35.96 -2.66 32.42
C ARG A 566 36.08 -1.15 32.54
N THR A 567 35.13 -0.54 33.20
CA THR A 567 35.22 0.84 33.67
C THR A 567 36.29 0.89 34.74
N VAL A 568 37.43 1.49 34.43
CA VAL A 568 38.44 1.80 35.45
C VAL A 568 37.93 3.01 36.22
N VAL A 569 37.48 2.76 37.45
CA VAL A 569 37.16 3.84 38.39
C VAL A 569 38.45 4.25 39.05
N TRP A 570 38.92 5.46 38.76
CA TRP A 570 40.01 6.10 39.54
C TRP A 570 39.38 6.66 40.81
N SER A 571 39.70 6.05 41.96
CA SER A 571 39.44 6.65 43.29
C SER A 571 40.47 7.73 43.55
N ARG A 572 40.00 8.90 43.96
CA ARG A 572 40.80 9.92 44.63
C ARG A 572 41.00 9.57 46.07
#